data_1a106719733163cda295fd615dba9f9e
#
_entry.id   1a106719733163cda295fd615dba9f9e
#
_cell.length_a   1.000
_cell.length_b   1.000
_cell.length_c   1.000
_cell.angle_alpha   90.00
_cell.angle_beta   90.00
_cell.angle_gamma   90.00
#
_symmetry.space_group_name_H-M   'P 1'
#
loop_
_entity.id
_entity.type
_entity.pdbx_description
1 polymer ?
#
loop_
_entity_poly.entity_id
_entity_poly.type
_entity_poly.pdbx_seq_one_letter_code
_entity_poly.pdbx_strand_id
1 'polypeptide(L)'
;MKRNKKMGALILALSLLPSFVSAKGFVRQNDFMNKSGSERTHSLKKWQARMNLPVTGGMNAKTKQALYTENYEVYDMVTNPPTSGNWIVVNKSRRTLTLYKGGQSIGKFPVTLGTGSTPTPSAKARIHNMHKNPAWGGMGGKYTPAAADDPKNPLGERWMGLSIPGKSGYGIHGNIKPLQIGGYYSNGCIRMFNYDIENEIFPKMKVGAPVWLGTDAELESWGVYQFSRPKKAEAKPVEKENPKPVEKQKPIEENRNPIEEAQAGDLLEF
;
A
#
# COMPACT_ATOMS: atom_id res chain seq x y z
N MET A 1 22.43 -43.62 40.11
CA MET A 1 21.99 -42.22 40.05
C MET A 1 22.38 -41.65 38.70
N LYS A 2 21.44 -41.55 37.74
CA LYS A 2 21.66 -40.89 36.42
C LYS A 2 20.82 -39.65 36.36
N ARG A 3 21.47 -38.45 36.35
CA ARG A 3 20.83 -37.14 36.23
C ARG A 3 20.57 -36.86 34.76
N ASN A 4 19.28 -36.90 34.34
CA ASN A 4 18.85 -36.42 33.03
C ASN A 4 18.89 -34.89 33.00
N LYS A 5 19.81 -34.32 32.22
CA LYS A 5 19.78 -32.93 31.82
C LYS A 5 18.80 -32.77 30.66
N LYS A 6 17.63 -32.16 30.91
CA LYS A 6 16.74 -31.64 29.86
C LYS A 6 17.35 -30.37 29.32
N MET A 7 17.89 -30.43 28.12
CA MET A 7 18.29 -29.26 27.33
C MET A 7 17.01 -28.66 26.73
N GLY A 8 16.55 -27.54 27.31
CA GLY A 8 15.49 -26.72 26.72
C GLY A 8 16.01 -26.01 25.49
N ALA A 9 15.46 -26.33 24.32
CA ALA A 9 15.70 -25.58 23.09
C ALA A 9 15.00 -24.21 23.20
N LEU A 10 15.79 -23.16 23.32
CA LEU A 10 15.33 -21.77 23.24
C LEU A 10 15.01 -21.49 21.76
N ILE A 11 13.73 -21.55 21.41
CA ILE A 11 13.27 -21.12 20.08
C ILE A 11 13.35 -19.60 20.09
N LEU A 12 14.41 -19.08 19.46
CA LEU A 12 14.54 -17.67 19.16
C LEU A 12 13.54 -17.34 18.04
N ALA A 13 12.34 -16.89 18.43
CA ALA A 13 11.39 -16.31 17.48
C ALA A 13 11.99 -15.01 16.95
N LEU A 14 12.66 -15.10 15.80
CA LEU A 14 13.12 -13.94 15.05
C LEU A 14 11.85 -13.22 14.54
N SER A 15 11.37 -12.24 15.30
CA SER A 15 10.29 -11.36 14.88
C SER A 15 10.79 -10.56 13.67
N LEU A 16 10.35 -10.97 12.47
CA LEU A 16 10.47 -10.16 11.27
C LEU A 16 9.65 -8.88 11.50
N LEU A 17 10.31 -7.86 12.02
CA LEU A 17 9.74 -6.52 12.09
C LEU A 17 9.46 -6.07 10.65
N PRO A 18 8.24 -5.63 10.33
CA PRO A 18 7.94 -5.08 9.01
C PRO A 18 8.86 -3.89 8.75
N SER A 19 9.42 -3.82 7.53
CA SER A 19 10.25 -2.69 7.12
C SER A 19 9.39 -1.42 7.07
N PHE A 20 9.46 -0.60 8.11
CA PHE A 20 8.78 0.68 8.17
C PHE A 20 9.55 1.69 7.32
N VAL A 21 8.99 2.12 6.21
CA VAL A 21 9.48 3.28 5.49
C VAL A 21 8.80 4.51 6.08
N SER A 22 9.55 5.32 6.81
CA SER A 22 9.01 6.55 7.40
C SER A 22 8.54 7.53 6.32
N ALA A 23 7.29 7.98 6.40
CA ALA A 23 6.70 8.93 5.46
C ALA A 23 7.43 10.29 5.41
N LYS A 24 8.16 10.68 6.45
CA LYS A 24 8.97 11.91 6.46
C LYS A 24 10.00 11.96 5.32
N GLY A 25 10.59 10.83 4.93
CA GLY A 25 11.48 10.73 3.78
C GLY A 25 10.77 10.92 2.44
N PHE A 26 9.52 10.45 2.33
CA PHE A 26 8.73 10.56 1.12
C PHE A 26 8.16 11.97 0.87
N VAL A 27 7.75 12.69 1.92
CA VAL A 27 7.26 14.07 1.80
C VAL A 27 8.34 15.00 1.26
N ARG A 28 9.60 14.79 1.61
CA ARG A 28 10.74 15.57 1.10
C ARG A 28 11.12 15.23 -0.35
N GLN A 29 10.64 14.11 -0.90
CA GLN A 29 10.93 13.65 -2.27
C GLN A 29 9.75 13.87 -3.23
N ASN A 30 8.72 14.63 -2.83
CA ASN A 30 7.57 14.92 -3.68
C ASN A 30 7.83 16.08 -4.63
N ASP A 31 8.75 15.89 -5.55
CA ASP A 31 9.14 16.90 -6.54
C ASP A 31 7.97 17.41 -7.42
N PHE A 32 6.79 16.77 -7.36
CA PHE A 32 5.61 17.16 -8.12
C PHE A 32 5.05 18.54 -7.72
N MET A 33 5.37 19.04 -6.52
CA MET A 33 4.90 20.35 -6.07
C MET A 33 5.47 21.49 -6.92
N ASN A 34 6.68 21.33 -7.43
CA ASN A 34 7.39 22.32 -8.24
C ASN A 34 7.18 22.11 -9.76
N LYS A 35 6.32 21.17 -10.15
CA LYS A 35 6.02 20.84 -11.54
C LYS A 35 4.64 21.34 -11.96
N SER A 36 4.39 21.44 -13.26
CA SER A 36 3.11 21.85 -13.84
C SER A 36 2.60 20.86 -14.88
N GLY A 37 1.36 21.00 -15.31
CA GLY A 37 0.78 20.24 -16.40
C GLY A 37 0.87 18.71 -16.26
N SER A 38 1.22 18.05 -17.35
CA SER A 38 1.33 16.60 -17.42
C SER A 38 2.46 16.04 -16.55
N GLU A 39 3.57 16.78 -16.43
CA GLU A 39 4.72 16.36 -15.62
C GLU A 39 4.36 16.29 -14.13
N ARG A 40 3.63 17.31 -13.62
CA ARG A 40 3.10 17.28 -12.26
C ARG A 40 2.18 16.09 -12.03
N THR A 41 1.26 15.85 -12.98
CA THR A 41 0.32 14.72 -12.91
C THR A 41 1.06 13.38 -12.88
N HIS A 42 2.09 13.18 -13.70
CA HIS A 42 2.89 11.96 -13.70
C HIS A 42 3.63 11.75 -12.38
N SER A 43 4.31 12.78 -11.89
CA SER A 43 5.05 12.73 -10.63
C SER A 43 4.12 12.47 -9.44
N LEU A 44 2.93 13.11 -9.42
CA LEU A 44 1.92 12.87 -8.40
C LEU A 44 1.38 11.44 -8.43
N LYS A 45 1.13 10.87 -9.61
CA LYS A 45 0.72 9.45 -9.76
C LYS A 45 1.79 8.50 -9.21
N LYS A 46 3.07 8.75 -9.51
CA LYS A 46 4.19 7.96 -8.95
C LYS A 46 4.27 8.09 -7.43
N TRP A 47 4.09 9.27 -6.90
CA TRP A 47 4.07 9.50 -5.46
C TRP A 47 2.88 8.80 -4.79
N GLN A 48 1.66 8.91 -5.34
CA GLN A 48 0.49 8.19 -4.84
C GLN A 48 0.71 6.67 -4.80
N ALA A 49 1.31 6.09 -5.85
CA ALA A 49 1.64 4.67 -5.88
C ALA A 49 2.59 4.28 -4.74
N ARG A 50 3.66 5.06 -4.52
CA ARG A 50 4.62 4.83 -3.41
C ARG A 50 3.96 4.92 -2.04
N MET A 51 2.97 5.79 -1.90
CA MET A 51 2.22 5.99 -0.65
C MET A 51 1.09 4.98 -0.44
N ASN A 52 0.96 3.95 -1.26
CA ASN A 52 -0.17 3.00 -1.23
C ASN A 52 -1.55 3.67 -1.31
N LEU A 53 -1.63 4.80 -2.02
CA LEU A 53 -2.88 5.51 -2.26
C LEU A 53 -3.48 5.09 -3.61
N PRO A 54 -4.81 5.20 -3.79
CA PRO A 54 -5.41 5.11 -5.10
C PRO A 54 -4.79 6.13 -6.06
N VAL A 55 -4.26 5.66 -7.17
CA VAL A 55 -3.61 6.52 -8.17
C VAL A 55 -4.67 7.30 -8.94
N THR A 56 -4.71 8.60 -8.77
CA THR A 56 -5.69 9.49 -9.43
C THR A 56 -5.02 10.61 -10.24
N GLY A 57 -3.81 11.00 -9.86
CA GLY A 57 -3.11 12.17 -10.41
C GLY A 57 -3.68 13.50 -9.89
N GLY A 58 -4.61 13.47 -8.92
CA GLY A 58 -5.22 14.65 -8.33
C GLY A 58 -4.99 14.76 -6.82
N MET A 59 -5.09 15.98 -6.30
CA MET A 59 -4.94 16.32 -4.88
C MET A 59 -6.25 16.09 -4.10
N ASN A 60 -6.72 14.83 -4.06
CA ASN A 60 -7.91 14.45 -3.29
C ASN A 60 -7.63 14.42 -1.76
N ALA A 61 -8.69 14.21 -0.95
CA ALA A 61 -8.59 14.23 0.52
C ALA A 61 -7.54 13.25 1.07
N LYS A 62 -7.49 12.01 0.56
CA LYS A 62 -6.48 11.01 0.98
C LYS A 62 -5.07 11.43 0.62
N THR A 63 -4.88 12.03 -0.57
CA THR A 63 -3.59 12.56 -1.00
C THR A 63 -3.14 13.72 -0.12
N LYS A 64 -4.04 14.67 0.18
CA LYS A 64 -3.76 15.78 1.09
C LYS A 64 -3.44 15.28 2.50
N GLN A 65 -4.23 14.33 3.02
CA GLN A 65 -3.97 13.73 4.32
C GLN A 65 -2.56 13.12 4.38
N ALA A 66 -2.20 12.29 3.42
CA ALA A 66 -0.90 11.63 3.39
C ALA A 66 0.27 12.63 3.23
N LEU A 67 0.04 13.75 2.52
CA LEU A 67 1.05 14.77 2.29
C LEU A 67 1.30 15.67 3.51
N TYR A 68 0.24 16.04 4.22
CA TYR A 68 0.29 17.05 5.28
C TYR A 68 0.20 16.48 6.70
N THR A 69 -0.01 15.16 6.86
CA THR A 69 0.00 14.53 8.18
C THR A 69 1.43 14.17 8.58
N GLU A 70 1.87 14.64 9.74
CA GLU A 70 3.11 14.16 10.34
C GLU A 70 3.00 12.66 10.69
N ASN A 71 4.13 11.94 10.58
CA ASN A 71 4.19 10.51 10.92
C ASN A 71 3.15 9.65 10.16
N TYR A 72 2.98 9.89 8.87
CA TYR A 72 2.21 9.02 7.99
C TYR A 72 3.01 7.76 7.66
N GLU A 73 2.40 6.58 7.81
CA GLU A 73 3.04 5.29 7.62
C GLU A 73 2.57 4.62 6.33
N VAL A 74 3.50 3.97 5.64
CA VAL A 74 3.22 3.13 4.47
C VAL A 74 3.59 1.70 4.81
N TYR A 75 2.62 0.80 4.68
CA TYR A 75 2.78 -0.61 4.98
C TYR A 75 2.85 -1.43 3.69
N ASP A 76 3.86 -2.30 3.64
CA ASP A 76 4.03 -3.35 2.65
C ASP A 76 4.52 -4.61 3.36
N MET A 77 3.59 -5.49 3.66
CA MET A 77 3.91 -6.74 4.32
C MET A 77 3.42 -7.91 3.48
N VAL A 78 4.25 -8.91 3.32
CA VAL A 78 3.89 -10.19 2.70
C VAL A 78 4.24 -11.30 3.68
N THR A 79 3.23 -12.05 4.14
CA THR A 79 3.43 -13.12 5.13
C THR A 79 4.10 -14.35 4.53
N ASN A 80 3.70 -14.73 3.31
CA ASN A 80 4.23 -15.90 2.61
C ASN A 80 4.57 -15.55 1.16
N PRO A 81 5.76 -14.97 0.90
CA PRO A 81 6.16 -14.63 -0.46
C PRO A 81 6.31 -15.90 -1.32
N PRO A 82 5.81 -15.87 -2.59
CA PRO A 82 5.83 -17.05 -3.46
C PRO A 82 7.23 -17.47 -3.91
N THR A 83 8.24 -16.65 -3.66
CA THR A 83 9.65 -16.85 -4.01
C THR A 83 10.53 -15.90 -3.20
N SER A 84 11.80 -16.26 -2.98
CA SER A 84 12.83 -15.35 -2.47
C SER A 84 13.36 -14.38 -3.54
N GLY A 85 13.10 -14.65 -4.82
CA GLY A 85 13.46 -13.82 -5.96
C GLY A 85 12.49 -12.67 -6.20
N ASN A 86 12.59 -12.06 -7.39
CA ASN A 86 11.72 -10.98 -7.81
C ASN A 86 10.35 -11.50 -8.27
N TRP A 87 9.30 -10.80 -7.87
CA TRP A 87 7.93 -11.08 -8.26
C TRP A 87 7.06 -9.82 -8.17
N ILE A 88 5.85 -9.87 -8.71
CA ILE A 88 4.98 -8.70 -8.87
C ILE A 88 3.64 -8.90 -8.16
N VAL A 89 3.16 -7.83 -7.53
CA VAL A 89 1.76 -7.66 -7.12
C VAL A 89 1.15 -6.53 -7.92
N VAL A 90 0.01 -6.79 -8.56
CA VAL A 90 -0.86 -5.76 -9.16
C VAL A 90 -2.07 -5.57 -8.27
N ASN A 91 -2.12 -4.44 -7.58
CA ASN A 91 -3.26 -4.06 -6.75
C ASN A 91 -4.31 -3.34 -7.60
N LYS A 92 -5.42 -4.02 -7.87
CA LYS A 92 -6.49 -3.51 -8.74
C LYS A 92 -7.27 -2.36 -8.11
N SER A 93 -7.46 -2.36 -6.80
CA SER A 93 -8.16 -1.30 -6.09
C SER A 93 -7.41 0.04 -6.14
N ARG A 94 -6.06 -0.02 -6.11
CA ARG A 94 -5.18 1.16 -6.07
C ARG A 94 -4.63 1.54 -7.44
N ARG A 95 -4.69 0.62 -8.42
CA ARG A 95 -4.08 0.72 -9.76
C ARG A 95 -2.56 0.91 -9.66
N THR A 96 -1.95 0.03 -8.86
CA THR A 96 -0.51 0.02 -8.63
C THR A 96 0.09 -1.34 -8.97
N LEU A 97 1.33 -1.33 -9.42
CA LEU A 97 2.19 -2.50 -9.54
C LEU A 97 3.33 -2.35 -8.53
N THR A 98 3.50 -3.34 -7.66
CA THR A 98 4.61 -3.39 -6.71
C THR A 98 5.55 -4.52 -7.08
N LEU A 99 6.83 -4.19 -7.25
CA LEU A 99 7.90 -5.16 -7.41
C LEU A 99 8.42 -5.55 -6.03
N TYR A 100 8.43 -6.84 -5.77
CA TYR A 100 8.98 -7.44 -4.54
C TYR A 100 10.24 -8.26 -4.84
N LYS A 101 11.12 -8.33 -3.85
CA LYS A 101 12.18 -9.33 -3.72
C LYS A 101 11.93 -10.08 -2.42
N GLY A 102 11.55 -11.37 -2.51
CA GLY A 102 11.01 -12.07 -1.34
C GLY A 102 9.83 -11.31 -0.74
N GLY A 103 9.85 -11.04 0.55
CA GLY A 103 8.84 -10.26 1.27
C GLY A 103 9.01 -8.72 1.19
N GLN A 104 10.11 -8.23 0.61
CA GLN A 104 10.44 -6.82 0.60
C GLN A 104 9.95 -6.12 -0.68
N SER A 105 9.20 -5.03 -0.53
CA SER A 105 8.86 -4.12 -1.63
C SER A 105 10.09 -3.32 -2.05
N ILE A 106 10.46 -3.41 -3.34
CA ILE A 106 11.64 -2.74 -3.91
C ILE A 106 11.29 -1.70 -4.99
N GLY A 107 10.02 -1.58 -5.36
CA GLY A 107 9.54 -0.55 -6.29
C GLY A 107 8.03 -0.56 -6.41
N LYS A 108 7.41 0.63 -6.61
CA LYS A 108 5.97 0.81 -6.80
C LYS A 108 5.69 1.77 -7.92
N PHE A 109 4.76 1.38 -8.78
CA PHE A 109 4.48 2.07 -10.02
C PHE A 109 2.97 2.20 -10.24
N PRO A 110 2.49 3.34 -10.75
CA PRO A 110 1.12 3.50 -11.19
C PRO A 110 0.88 2.69 -12.46
N VAL A 111 -0.31 2.09 -12.61
CA VAL A 111 -0.67 1.30 -13.80
C VAL A 111 -2.07 1.64 -14.31
N THR A 112 -2.31 1.39 -15.59
CA THR A 112 -3.65 1.30 -16.16
C THR A 112 -4.11 -0.14 -16.14
N LEU A 113 -5.39 -0.34 -15.83
CA LEU A 113 -6.05 -1.63 -15.78
C LEU A 113 -7.23 -1.69 -16.76
N GLY A 114 -7.84 -2.86 -16.88
CA GLY A 114 -9.03 -3.08 -17.70
C GLY A 114 -10.22 -2.26 -17.25
N THR A 115 -11.08 -1.91 -18.22
CA THR A 115 -12.37 -1.24 -17.99
C THR A 115 -13.35 -2.15 -17.23
N GLY A 116 -14.50 -1.62 -16.80
CA GLY A 116 -15.56 -2.41 -16.19
C GLY A 116 -16.10 -3.52 -17.11
N SER A 117 -16.12 -3.30 -18.43
CA SER A 117 -16.55 -4.30 -19.44
C SER A 117 -15.45 -5.31 -19.81
N THR A 118 -14.18 -4.96 -19.60
CA THR A 118 -13.03 -5.82 -19.89
C THR A 118 -12.06 -5.81 -18.71
N PRO A 119 -12.45 -6.28 -17.52
CA PRO A 119 -11.68 -6.11 -16.30
C PRO A 119 -10.38 -6.94 -16.34
N THR A 120 -9.34 -6.39 -15.73
CA THR A 120 -8.16 -7.19 -15.40
C THR A 120 -8.57 -8.29 -14.41
N PRO A 121 -8.34 -9.57 -14.73
CA PRO A 121 -8.77 -10.67 -13.85
C PRO A 121 -7.96 -10.71 -12.55
N SER A 122 -8.57 -11.25 -11.49
CA SER A 122 -7.85 -11.64 -10.28
C SER A 122 -7.24 -13.01 -10.48
N ALA A 123 -5.95 -13.15 -10.18
CA ALA A 123 -5.25 -14.43 -10.33
C ALA A 123 -3.88 -14.42 -9.60
N LYS A 124 -3.43 -15.59 -9.20
CA LYS A 124 -2.02 -15.87 -8.91
C LYS A 124 -1.37 -16.41 -10.18
N ALA A 125 -0.96 -15.51 -11.06
CA ALA A 125 -0.39 -15.81 -12.37
C ALA A 125 1.14 -15.94 -12.34
N ARG A 126 1.72 -16.26 -13.50
CA ARG A 126 3.17 -16.23 -13.75
C ARG A 126 3.45 -15.59 -15.11
N ILE A 127 4.65 -15.03 -15.28
CA ILE A 127 5.14 -14.61 -16.58
C ILE A 127 5.42 -15.85 -17.42
N HIS A 128 4.82 -15.98 -18.62
CA HIS A 128 5.07 -17.12 -19.51
C HIS A 128 5.95 -16.77 -20.72
N ASN A 129 5.97 -15.50 -21.13
CA ASN A 129 6.89 -15.01 -22.14
C ASN A 129 7.29 -13.56 -21.89
N MET A 130 8.38 -13.14 -22.49
CA MET A 130 8.90 -11.77 -22.41
C MET A 130 9.49 -11.38 -23.76
N HIS A 131 9.09 -10.21 -24.27
CA HIS A 131 9.58 -9.69 -25.55
C HIS A 131 10.03 -8.23 -25.42
N LYS A 132 11.20 -7.93 -25.98
CA LYS A 132 11.63 -6.57 -26.29
C LYS A 132 11.09 -6.22 -27.65
N ASN A 133 10.63 -5.00 -27.79
CA ASN A 133 10.12 -4.46 -29.06
C ASN A 133 9.13 -5.41 -29.77
N PRO A 134 7.98 -5.77 -29.11
CA PRO A 134 7.02 -6.71 -29.66
C PRO A 134 6.20 -6.09 -30.78
N ALA A 135 5.92 -6.82 -31.86
CA ALA A 135 4.81 -6.49 -32.74
C ALA A 135 3.47 -6.77 -32.05
N TRP A 136 2.42 -6.05 -32.40
CA TRP A 136 1.08 -6.23 -31.86
C TRP A 136 0.12 -6.81 -32.90
N GLY A 137 -0.49 -7.94 -32.61
CA GLY A 137 -1.38 -8.67 -33.53
C GLY A 137 -2.83 -8.17 -33.62
N GLY A 138 -3.17 -7.00 -33.04
CA GLY A 138 -4.49 -6.39 -33.21
C GLY A 138 -5.63 -7.12 -32.47
N MET A 139 -5.35 -7.98 -31.50
CA MET A 139 -6.35 -8.72 -30.71
C MET A 139 -7.32 -9.56 -31.57
N GLY A 140 -6.76 -10.40 -32.46
CA GLY A 140 -7.55 -11.30 -33.30
C GLY A 140 -8.38 -10.58 -34.37
N GLY A 141 -7.91 -9.45 -34.88
CA GLY A 141 -8.60 -8.68 -35.93
C GLY A 141 -9.55 -7.60 -35.41
N LYS A 142 -9.66 -7.44 -34.07
CA LYS A 142 -10.48 -6.36 -33.50
C LYS A 142 -9.90 -4.95 -33.78
N TYR A 143 -8.59 -4.87 -33.95
CA TYR A 143 -7.87 -3.64 -34.27
C TYR A 143 -6.83 -3.89 -35.38
N THR A 144 -6.40 -2.85 -36.03
CA THR A 144 -5.29 -2.92 -36.99
C THR A 144 -4.02 -3.35 -36.27
N PRO A 145 -3.33 -4.41 -36.71
CA PRO A 145 -2.04 -4.79 -36.14
C PRO A 145 -0.99 -3.65 -36.29
N ALA A 146 -0.01 -3.65 -35.39
CA ALA A 146 1.11 -2.71 -35.45
C ALA A 146 2.43 -3.48 -35.46
N ALA A 147 3.36 -3.05 -36.31
CA ALA A 147 4.71 -3.61 -36.34
C ALA A 147 5.47 -3.25 -35.04
N ALA A 148 6.55 -3.97 -34.79
CA ALA A 148 7.59 -3.52 -33.88
C ALA A 148 8.07 -2.13 -34.35
N ASP A 149 8.50 -1.27 -33.45
CA ASP A 149 8.91 0.12 -33.70
C ASP A 149 7.83 1.06 -34.29
N ASP A 150 6.60 0.60 -34.53
CA ASP A 150 5.51 1.48 -34.89
C ASP A 150 5.13 2.38 -33.70
N PRO A 151 5.22 3.72 -33.84
CA PRO A 151 4.84 4.64 -32.76
C PRO A 151 3.36 4.53 -32.34
N LYS A 152 2.53 3.86 -33.14
CA LYS A 152 1.12 3.54 -32.82
C LYS A 152 0.96 2.20 -32.13
N ASN A 153 2.04 1.42 -31.93
CA ASN A 153 2.00 0.14 -31.25
C ASN A 153 1.61 0.33 -29.77
N PRO A 154 0.42 -0.11 -29.33
CA PRO A 154 -0.07 0.14 -27.98
C PRO A 154 0.69 -0.61 -26.89
N LEU A 155 1.54 -1.59 -27.25
CA LEU A 155 2.35 -2.36 -26.33
C LEU A 155 3.59 -1.59 -25.84
N GLY A 156 4.05 -0.59 -26.60
CA GLY A 156 5.36 0.02 -26.38
C GLY A 156 6.48 -1.00 -26.57
N GLU A 157 7.64 -0.72 -25.97
CA GLU A 157 8.90 -1.46 -26.23
C GLU A 157 9.06 -2.76 -25.41
N ARG A 158 8.12 -3.09 -24.53
CA ARG A 158 8.23 -4.26 -23.64
C ARG A 158 6.90 -4.95 -23.45
N TRP A 159 6.93 -6.26 -23.51
CA TRP A 159 5.81 -7.15 -23.21
C TRP A 159 6.22 -8.25 -22.25
N MET A 160 5.41 -8.51 -21.25
CA MET A 160 5.46 -9.67 -20.35
C MET A 160 4.10 -10.34 -20.33
N GLY A 161 3.97 -11.45 -21.05
CA GLY A 161 2.72 -12.23 -21.10
C GLY A 161 2.46 -12.99 -19.81
N LEU A 162 1.19 -13.05 -19.40
CA LEU A 162 0.76 -13.69 -18.15
C LEU A 162 0.01 -14.99 -18.42
N SER A 163 0.42 -16.06 -17.77
CA SER A 163 -0.31 -17.33 -17.72
C SER A 163 -1.39 -17.24 -16.64
N ILE A 164 -2.64 -16.99 -17.08
CA ILE A 164 -3.82 -16.92 -16.21
C ILE A 164 -4.72 -18.10 -16.55
N PRO A 165 -5.14 -18.95 -15.58
CA PRO A 165 -6.01 -20.09 -15.86
C PRO A 165 -7.29 -19.71 -16.61
N GLY A 166 -7.58 -20.39 -17.72
CA GLY A 166 -8.76 -20.16 -18.55
C GLY A 166 -8.81 -18.82 -19.31
N LYS A 167 -7.68 -18.09 -19.37
CA LYS A 167 -7.60 -16.78 -20.05
C LYS A 167 -6.29 -16.64 -20.83
N SER A 168 -6.36 -15.95 -21.99
CA SER A 168 -5.21 -15.69 -22.85
C SER A 168 -5.13 -14.20 -23.22
N GLY A 169 -3.98 -13.78 -23.75
CA GLY A 169 -3.79 -12.42 -24.26
C GLY A 169 -3.60 -11.34 -23.18
N TYR A 170 -3.44 -11.71 -21.92
CA TYR A 170 -3.15 -10.77 -20.83
C TYR A 170 -1.64 -10.60 -20.64
N GLY A 171 -1.23 -9.39 -20.35
CA GLY A 171 0.18 -9.07 -20.10
C GLY A 171 0.39 -7.75 -19.39
N ILE A 172 1.65 -7.50 -19.05
CA ILE A 172 2.16 -6.22 -18.56
C ILE A 172 3.02 -5.63 -19.69
N HIS A 173 2.75 -4.38 -20.08
CA HIS A 173 3.41 -3.76 -21.21
C HIS A 173 3.48 -2.23 -21.08
N GLY A 174 4.17 -1.58 -22.01
CA GLY A 174 4.25 -0.12 -22.12
C GLY A 174 2.94 0.54 -22.53
N ASN A 175 3.01 1.76 -23.03
CA ASN A 175 1.81 2.55 -23.33
C ASN A 175 2.11 3.73 -24.26
N ILE A 176 1.20 3.99 -25.21
CA ILE A 176 1.22 5.18 -26.07
C ILE A 176 0.30 6.32 -25.59
N LYS A 177 -0.42 6.11 -24.46
CA LYS A 177 -1.34 7.09 -23.89
C LYS A 177 -1.01 7.33 -22.41
N PRO A 178 0.09 8.04 -22.09
CA PRO A 178 0.61 8.15 -20.71
C PRO A 178 -0.37 8.81 -19.73
N LEU A 179 -1.26 9.67 -20.21
CA LEU A 179 -2.28 10.30 -19.35
C LEU A 179 -3.29 9.29 -18.77
N GLN A 180 -3.48 8.13 -19.43
CA GLN A 180 -4.37 7.07 -18.96
C GLN A 180 -3.79 6.25 -17.81
N ILE A 181 -2.48 6.33 -17.53
CA ILE A 181 -1.88 5.63 -16.39
C ILE A 181 -2.54 6.10 -15.09
N GLY A 182 -2.90 5.14 -14.24
CA GLY A 182 -3.68 5.37 -13.01
C GLY A 182 -5.19 5.23 -13.18
N GLY A 183 -5.69 4.83 -14.37
CA GLY A 183 -7.11 4.65 -14.65
C GLY A 183 -7.48 3.23 -15.10
N TYR A 184 -8.72 3.07 -15.55
CA TYR A 184 -9.27 1.81 -16.09
C TYR A 184 -9.60 2.02 -17.57
N TYR A 185 -8.62 1.80 -18.47
CA TYR A 185 -8.72 2.13 -19.89
C TYR A 185 -8.27 1.02 -20.85
N SER A 186 -7.78 -0.12 -20.32
CA SER A 186 -7.31 -1.21 -21.17
C SER A 186 -8.41 -2.24 -21.43
N ASN A 187 -8.14 -3.16 -22.37
CA ASN A 187 -8.95 -4.36 -22.59
C ASN A 187 -8.55 -5.51 -21.65
N GLY A 188 -8.02 -5.19 -20.44
CA GLY A 188 -7.66 -6.15 -19.41
C GLY A 188 -6.17 -6.25 -19.13
N CYS A 189 -5.28 -5.86 -20.06
CA CYS A 189 -3.84 -5.79 -19.82
C CYS A 189 -3.46 -4.71 -18.81
N ILE A 190 -2.29 -4.86 -18.23
CA ILE A 190 -1.68 -3.93 -17.29
C ILE A 190 -0.71 -3.02 -18.07
N ARG A 191 -0.99 -1.71 -18.12
CA ARG A 191 -0.13 -0.75 -18.83
C ARG A 191 0.68 0.06 -17.83
N MET A 192 1.96 0.28 -18.16
CA MET A 192 2.90 1.08 -17.38
C MET A 192 3.40 2.30 -18.18
N PHE A 193 4.02 3.27 -17.51
CA PHE A 193 4.88 4.21 -18.22
C PHE A 193 6.02 3.45 -18.86
N ASN A 194 6.38 3.81 -20.10
CA ASN A 194 7.44 3.12 -20.86
C ASN A 194 8.76 3.11 -20.09
N TYR A 195 9.17 4.25 -19.56
CA TYR A 195 10.37 4.33 -18.71
C TYR A 195 10.35 3.32 -17.56
N ASP A 196 9.22 3.20 -16.85
CA ASP A 196 9.13 2.34 -15.66
C ASP A 196 9.21 0.85 -16.05
N ILE A 197 8.54 0.43 -17.12
CA ILE A 197 8.64 -0.98 -17.54
C ILE A 197 10.00 -1.30 -18.15
N GLU A 198 10.59 -0.41 -18.91
CA GLU A 198 11.86 -0.64 -19.62
C GLU A 198 13.05 -0.69 -18.67
N ASN A 199 13.09 0.19 -17.69
CA ASN A 199 14.27 0.38 -16.84
C ASN A 199 14.10 -0.22 -15.42
N GLU A 200 12.88 -0.29 -14.92
CA GLU A 200 12.66 -0.69 -13.53
C GLU A 200 12.07 -2.10 -13.38
N ILE A 201 11.25 -2.55 -14.31
CA ILE A 201 10.52 -3.82 -14.17
C ILE A 201 11.11 -4.89 -15.06
N PHE A 202 11.09 -4.71 -16.39
CA PHE A 202 11.49 -5.74 -17.34
C PHE A 202 12.89 -6.32 -17.09
N PRO A 203 13.94 -5.51 -16.79
CA PRO A 203 15.28 -6.04 -16.54
C PRO A 203 15.41 -6.90 -15.27
N LYS A 204 14.47 -6.73 -14.33
CA LYS A 204 14.47 -7.44 -13.03
C LYS A 204 13.60 -8.68 -13.02
N MET A 205 12.84 -8.92 -14.11
CA MET A 205 11.91 -10.04 -14.20
C MET A 205 12.45 -11.15 -15.10
N LYS A 206 11.85 -12.34 -14.98
CA LYS A 206 12.15 -13.50 -15.81
C LYS A 206 10.90 -14.34 -16.04
N VAL A 207 10.91 -15.15 -17.08
CA VAL A 207 9.88 -16.18 -17.32
C VAL A 207 9.77 -17.09 -16.09
N GLY A 208 8.55 -17.44 -15.71
CA GLY A 208 8.23 -18.20 -14.52
C GLY A 208 8.04 -17.35 -13.25
N ALA A 209 8.43 -16.06 -13.25
CA ALA A 209 8.26 -15.22 -12.08
C ALA A 209 6.77 -15.04 -11.70
N PRO A 210 6.41 -15.13 -10.41
CA PRO A 210 5.03 -14.95 -9.97
C PRO A 210 4.53 -13.52 -10.20
N VAL A 211 3.26 -13.40 -10.58
CA VAL A 211 2.51 -12.14 -10.72
C VAL A 211 1.13 -12.33 -10.12
N TRP A 212 0.87 -11.71 -8.99
CA TRP A 212 -0.42 -11.78 -8.33
C TRP A 212 -1.23 -10.52 -8.64
N LEU A 213 -2.48 -10.72 -9.11
CA LEU A 213 -3.38 -9.64 -9.49
C LEU A 213 -4.65 -9.75 -8.62
N GLY A 214 -4.91 -8.76 -7.79
CA GLY A 214 -6.06 -8.79 -6.87
C GLY A 214 -6.52 -7.42 -6.44
N THR A 215 -7.73 -7.36 -5.90
CA THR A 215 -8.24 -6.24 -5.10
C THR A 215 -7.53 -6.18 -3.75
N ASP A 216 -7.72 -5.12 -2.97
CA ASP A 216 -7.18 -5.05 -1.61
C ASP A 216 -7.59 -6.29 -0.78
N ALA A 217 -8.89 -6.65 -0.80
CA ALA A 217 -9.40 -7.79 -0.03
C ALA A 217 -8.84 -9.14 -0.50
N GLU A 218 -8.73 -9.36 -1.82
CA GLU A 218 -8.13 -10.58 -2.37
C GLU A 218 -6.64 -10.69 -2.00
N LEU A 219 -5.89 -9.59 -2.11
CA LEU A 219 -4.48 -9.55 -1.76
C LEU A 219 -4.26 -9.79 -0.26
N GLU A 220 -5.08 -9.20 0.61
CA GLU A 220 -5.05 -9.45 2.05
C GLU A 220 -5.32 -10.92 2.37
N SER A 221 -6.31 -11.56 1.71
CA SER A 221 -6.59 -12.99 1.87
C SER A 221 -5.42 -13.88 1.42
N TRP A 222 -4.54 -13.37 0.54
CA TRP A 222 -3.33 -14.04 0.08
C TRP A 222 -2.09 -13.69 0.92
N GLY A 223 -2.26 -12.89 1.99
CA GLY A 223 -1.18 -12.50 2.88
C GLY A 223 -0.35 -11.32 2.37
N VAL A 224 -0.90 -10.50 1.46
CA VAL A 224 -0.26 -9.28 0.96
C VAL A 224 -1.03 -8.06 1.49
N TYR A 225 -0.39 -7.29 2.34
CA TYR A 225 -0.96 -6.12 3.00
C TYR A 225 -0.28 -4.85 2.47
N GLN A 226 -1.04 -4.01 1.78
CA GLN A 226 -0.57 -2.75 1.20
C GLN A 226 -1.51 -1.64 1.60
N PHE A 227 -1.15 -0.84 2.60
CA PHE A 227 -1.96 0.29 3.02
C PHE A 227 -1.09 1.43 3.57
N SER A 228 -1.71 2.56 3.81
CA SER A 228 -1.07 3.69 4.46
C SER A 228 -2.07 4.41 5.37
N ARG A 229 -1.57 4.96 6.47
CA ARG A 229 -2.37 5.63 7.48
C ARG A 229 -1.54 6.62 8.30
N PRO A 230 -2.16 7.59 8.98
CA PRO A 230 -1.49 8.31 10.05
C PRO A 230 -1.00 7.32 11.12
N LYS A 231 0.23 7.47 11.60
CA LYS A 231 0.73 6.71 12.74
C LYS A 231 -0.10 7.09 13.96
N LYS A 232 -0.70 6.12 14.65
CA LYS A 232 -1.31 6.38 15.95
C LYS A 232 -0.24 6.99 16.87
N ALA A 233 -0.56 8.12 17.51
CA ALA A 233 0.29 8.64 18.58
C ALA A 233 0.45 7.50 19.61
N GLU A 234 1.69 7.12 19.90
CA GLU A 234 1.94 6.24 21.05
C GLU A 234 1.39 6.97 22.26
N ALA A 235 0.48 6.33 23.00
CA ALA A 235 0.06 6.85 24.28
C ALA A 235 1.33 7.04 25.10
N LYS A 236 1.62 8.29 25.47
CA LYS A 236 2.74 8.56 26.41
C LYS A 236 2.50 7.65 27.60
N PRO A 237 3.54 6.95 28.10
CA PRO A 237 3.39 6.22 29.35
C PRO A 237 2.76 7.18 30.37
N VAL A 238 1.65 6.79 30.94
CA VAL A 238 1.07 7.54 32.05
C VAL A 238 2.13 7.48 33.13
N GLU A 239 2.84 8.59 33.33
CA GLU A 239 3.74 8.78 34.46
C GLU A 239 2.88 8.56 35.70
N LYS A 240 3.11 7.44 36.37
CA LYS A 240 2.40 7.15 37.65
C LYS A 240 2.78 8.29 38.55
N GLU A 241 1.86 9.24 38.75
CA GLU A 241 1.99 10.23 39.81
C GLU A 241 2.23 9.44 41.12
N ASN A 242 3.41 9.61 41.67
CA ASN A 242 3.69 9.11 42.99
C ASN A 242 2.68 9.75 43.95
N PRO A 243 1.94 8.95 44.75
CA PRO A 243 0.99 9.52 45.70
C PRO A 243 1.77 10.45 46.63
N LYS A 244 1.36 11.71 46.66
CA LYS A 244 1.91 12.70 47.62
C LYS A 244 1.78 12.12 49.04
N PRO A 245 2.79 12.29 49.91
CA PRO A 245 2.71 11.84 51.28
C PRO A 245 1.47 12.43 51.94
N VAL A 246 0.64 11.58 52.49
CA VAL A 246 -0.54 12.01 53.28
C VAL A 246 -0.01 12.72 54.52
N GLU A 247 -0.20 14.03 54.58
CA GLU A 247 0.09 14.86 55.76
C GLU A 247 -0.85 14.42 56.90
N LYS A 248 -0.28 13.93 58.01
CA LYS A 248 -1.03 13.50 59.20
C LYS A 248 -1.79 14.69 59.75
N GLN A 249 -3.11 14.69 59.60
CA GLN A 249 -3.98 15.67 60.26
C GLN A 249 -3.88 15.48 61.79
N LYS A 250 -3.62 16.57 62.51
CA LYS A 250 -3.67 16.65 63.98
C LYS A 250 -5.12 16.44 64.44
N PRO A 251 -5.35 15.87 65.64
CA PRO A 251 -6.70 15.68 66.18
C PRO A 251 -7.41 17.01 66.39
N ILE A 252 -8.66 17.09 65.96
CA ILE A 252 -9.55 18.23 66.18
C ILE A 252 -10.07 18.11 67.66
N GLU A 253 -9.77 19.11 68.45
CA GLU A 253 -10.33 19.27 69.79
C GLU A 253 -11.86 19.52 69.69
N GLU A 254 -12.60 18.74 70.49
CA GLU A 254 -14.07 18.74 70.61
C GLU A 254 -14.48 19.95 71.45
N ASN A 255 -15.02 21.00 70.80
CA ASN A 255 -15.62 22.13 71.56
C ASN A 255 -17.15 22.02 71.45
N ARG A 256 -17.73 21.56 72.53
CA ARG A 256 -19.20 21.56 72.79
C ARG A 256 -19.61 22.98 73.10
N ASN A 257 -20.66 23.45 72.47
CA ASN A 257 -21.66 24.34 73.10
C ASN A 257 -22.96 24.41 72.29
N PRO A 258 -24.04 24.89 72.87
CA PRO A 258 -25.28 24.11 72.84
C PRO A 258 -26.41 24.76 72.06
N ILE A 259 -27.36 23.92 71.74
CA ILE A 259 -28.79 24.07 71.49
C ILE A 259 -29.34 25.50 71.46
N GLU A 260 -29.94 25.89 70.28
CA GLU A 260 -31.16 26.73 70.27
C GLU A 260 -32.10 26.26 69.17
N GLU A 261 -33.32 25.92 69.65
CA GLU A 261 -34.50 25.60 68.86
C GLU A 261 -35.03 26.86 68.16
N ALA A 262 -35.54 26.73 66.97
CA ALA A 262 -36.76 27.41 66.49
C ALA A 262 -37.23 26.95 65.12
N GLN A 263 -38.30 26.18 65.09
CA GLN A 263 -39.59 26.40 64.42
C GLN A 263 -39.54 26.50 62.81
N ALA A 264 -40.10 25.48 62.32
CA ALA A 264 -41.32 25.33 61.51
C ALA A 264 -41.77 26.51 60.64
N GLY A 265 -42.07 26.23 59.41
CA GLY A 265 -42.93 27.05 58.54
C GLY A 265 -42.78 26.82 57.03
N ASP A 266 -43.69 26.01 56.53
CA ASP A 266 -44.53 26.18 55.37
C ASP A 266 -43.90 26.29 53.93
N LEU A 267 -44.20 25.31 53.15
CA LEU A 267 -45.24 25.14 52.09
C LEU A 267 -45.08 25.94 50.80
N LEU A 268 -45.27 25.16 49.72
CA LEU A 268 -45.90 25.44 48.42
C LEU A 268 -44.99 25.78 47.23
N GLU A 269 -44.99 24.84 46.29
CA GLU A 269 -45.57 24.85 44.92
C GLU A 269 -45.09 25.99 43.96
N PHE A 270 -44.45 25.61 42.92
CA PHE A 270 -44.97 25.34 41.57
C PHE A 270 -43.92 24.63 40.71
#